data_535b5a5cea48923bcc95f1c27e1269df
#
_entry.id   535b5a5cea48923bcc95f1c27e1269df
#
_cell.length_a   1.000
_cell.length_b   1.000
_cell.length_c   1.000
_cell.angle_alpha   90.00
_cell.angle_beta   90.00
_cell.angle_gamma   90.00
#
_symmetry.space_group_name_H-M   'P 1'
#
loop_
_entity.id
_entity.type
_entity.pdbx_description
1 polymer ?
#
loop_
_entity_poly.entity_id
_entity_poly.type
_entity_poly.pdbx_seq_one_letter_code
_entity_poly.pdbx_strand_id
1 'polypeptide(L)'
;TVTIVDTTAPSISAPDSVTVEATSVSSNTVELSNPISNDLIDIPIISNNAPGFYPIGETTITWTAIDLAGNSATATQTVTIVDTTAPELTIPDQVVISAFSLEEQVQVGTGTAFDLIDSVPTIVNDAPETFPLGDTIVTWNAYDKFGNTAVSQQVISVQPCGQPVSYYNQILGTSEDNIIRGTDLADLIFAFGGDDIIYGGQGNDCIVAGGGNDLVFGNAGSDHLVGGEGNDILKGYSGEDKLTGGLGFDVLDGGDDFDLSYDSVSDIVIACEEEL
;
A
#
# COMPACT_ATOMS: atom_id res chain seq x y z
N THR A 1 -83.38 11.17 -26.33
CA THR A 1 -82.30 10.30 -25.81
C THR A 1 -81.31 11.14 -25.00
N VAL A 2 -81.18 10.82 -23.72
CA VAL A 2 -80.13 11.41 -22.88
C VAL A 2 -78.88 10.46 -22.98
N THR A 3 -77.79 10.97 -23.46
CA THR A 3 -76.49 10.24 -23.44
C THR A 3 -75.75 10.71 -22.22
N ILE A 4 -75.37 9.79 -21.32
CA ILE A 4 -74.48 10.05 -20.20
C ILE A 4 -73.07 9.66 -20.70
N VAL A 5 -72.15 10.59 -20.60
CA VAL A 5 -70.72 10.37 -21.01
C VAL A 5 -69.93 10.58 -19.76
N ASP A 6 -68.99 9.66 -19.53
CA ASP A 6 -67.93 9.83 -18.53
C ASP A 6 -66.81 10.72 -19.10
N THR A 7 -66.49 11.79 -18.42
CA THR A 7 -65.42 12.74 -18.79
C THR A 7 -64.43 12.95 -17.63
N THR A 8 -64.52 12.13 -16.61
CA THR A 8 -63.69 12.24 -15.40
C THR A 8 -62.50 11.28 -15.53
N ALA A 9 -61.33 11.77 -15.43
CA ALA A 9 -60.13 10.92 -15.41
C ALA A 9 -59.96 10.17 -14.09
N PRO A 10 -59.44 8.94 -14.11
CA PRO A 10 -59.13 8.21 -12.89
C PRO A 10 -58.11 8.93 -12.03
N SER A 11 -58.08 8.67 -10.75
CA SER A 11 -56.97 9.06 -9.85
C SER A 11 -55.87 8.00 -9.92
N ILE A 12 -54.61 8.42 -9.86
CA ILE A 12 -53.47 7.52 -9.77
C ILE A 12 -52.39 8.08 -8.82
N SER A 13 -51.85 7.25 -7.93
CA SER A 13 -50.72 7.53 -7.06
C SER A 13 -49.62 6.52 -7.33
N ALA A 14 -48.49 7.00 -7.81
CA ALA A 14 -47.34 6.13 -8.05
C ALA A 14 -46.79 5.55 -6.74
N PRO A 15 -46.14 4.41 -6.78
CA PRO A 15 -45.35 3.89 -5.66
C PRO A 15 -44.21 4.84 -5.28
N ASP A 16 -43.65 4.65 -4.07
CA ASP A 16 -42.49 5.37 -3.62
C ASP A 16 -41.26 5.13 -4.55
N SER A 17 -40.30 6.07 -4.54
CA SER A 17 -39.05 5.93 -5.24
C SER A 17 -38.26 4.72 -4.73
N VAL A 18 -37.53 4.05 -5.62
CA VAL A 18 -36.74 2.85 -5.32
C VAL A 18 -35.28 3.13 -5.63
N THR A 19 -34.40 2.83 -4.66
CA THR A 19 -32.92 2.85 -4.87
C THR A 19 -32.40 1.43 -4.73
N VAL A 20 -31.60 0.99 -5.69
CA VAL A 20 -31.05 -0.37 -5.76
C VAL A 20 -29.56 -0.31 -6.11
N GLU A 21 -28.79 -1.16 -5.45
CA GLU A 21 -27.36 -1.34 -5.76
C GLU A 21 -27.21 -1.93 -7.17
N ALA A 22 -26.20 -1.44 -7.89
CA ALA A 22 -25.89 -1.90 -9.23
C ALA A 22 -25.29 -3.32 -9.21
N THR A 23 -25.84 -4.18 -10.03
CA THR A 23 -25.31 -5.55 -10.27
C THR A 23 -24.71 -5.68 -11.66
N SER A 24 -24.81 -4.65 -12.47
CA SER A 24 -24.27 -4.57 -13.83
C SER A 24 -24.15 -3.11 -14.25
N VAL A 25 -23.21 -2.83 -15.14
CA VAL A 25 -23.01 -1.49 -15.73
C VAL A 25 -24.26 -0.96 -16.45
N SER A 26 -25.08 -1.84 -17.03
CA SER A 26 -26.22 -1.42 -17.88
C SER A 26 -27.46 -2.31 -17.84
N SER A 27 -27.44 -3.41 -17.10
CA SER A 27 -28.48 -4.44 -17.15
C SER A 27 -29.05 -4.78 -15.78
N ASN A 28 -29.35 -3.76 -14.97
CA ASN A 28 -29.95 -3.93 -13.65
C ASN A 28 -31.46 -4.17 -13.80
N THR A 29 -32.01 -5.05 -12.99
CA THR A 29 -33.45 -5.32 -12.94
C THR A 29 -34.03 -4.82 -11.64
N VAL A 30 -35.23 -4.23 -11.71
CA VAL A 30 -35.95 -3.73 -10.55
C VAL A 30 -37.40 -4.20 -10.65
N GLU A 31 -37.89 -4.81 -9.58
CA GLU A 31 -39.29 -5.13 -9.47
C GLU A 31 -40.07 -3.91 -8.99
N LEU A 32 -41.04 -3.48 -9.78
CA LEU A 32 -41.88 -2.33 -9.44
C LEU A 32 -43.18 -2.78 -8.74
N SER A 33 -43.51 -2.10 -7.66
CA SER A 33 -44.84 -2.26 -7.04
C SER A 33 -45.93 -1.61 -7.91
N ASN A 34 -47.13 -2.11 -7.83
CA ASN A 34 -48.24 -1.51 -8.55
C ASN A 34 -48.65 -0.18 -7.92
N PRO A 35 -49.05 0.85 -8.73
CA PRO A 35 -49.62 2.08 -8.23
C PRO A 35 -51.03 1.85 -7.68
N ILE A 36 -51.50 2.79 -6.86
CA ILE A 36 -52.88 2.84 -6.42
C ILE A 36 -53.67 3.69 -7.42
N SER A 37 -54.73 3.12 -7.99
CA SER A 37 -55.61 3.85 -8.92
C SER A 37 -57.06 3.60 -8.57
N ASN A 38 -57.89 4.62 -8.74
CA ASN A 38 -59.32 4.54 -8.49
C ASN A 38 -60.10 5.44 -9.46
N ASP A 39 -61.21 4.93 -9.89
CA ASP A 39 -62.18 5.68 -10.64
C ASP A 39 -63.58 5.50 -10.05
N LEU A 40 -64.50 6.45 -10.32
CA LEU A 40 -65.86 6.44 -9.77
C LEU A 40 -66.78 5.47 -10.51
N ILE A 41 -66.52 5.24 -11.78
CA ILE A 41 -67.44 4.53 -12.71
C ILE A 41 -66.98 3.11 -12.97
N ASP A 42 -65.62 2.90 -13.13
CA ASP A 42 -65.07 1.61 -13.51
C ASP A 42 -63.68 1.34 -12.87
N ILE A 43 -63.04 0.27 -13.30
CA ILE A 43 -61.68 -0.10 -12.82
C ILE A 43 -60.71 0.31 -13.91
N PRO A 44 -59.79 1.29 -13.65
CA PRO A 44 -58.84 1.75 -14.64
C PRO A 44 -57.81 0.67 -15.06
N ILE A 45 -57.44 0.68 -16.33
CA ILE A 45 -56.36 -0.10 -16.86
C ILE A 45 -55.03 0.63 -16.56
N ILE A 46 -54.13 -0.06 -15.90
CA ILE A 46 -52.84 0.50 -15.50
C ILE A 46 -51.76 -0.01 -16.44
N SER A 47 -50.89 0.89 -16.88
CA SER A 47 -49.70 0.61 -17.66
C SER A 47 -48.53 1.50 -17.23
N ASN A 48 -47.32 1.16 -17.62
CA ASN A 48 -46.12 1.98 -17.39
C ASN A 48 -45.16 1.90 -18.59
N ASN A 49 -44.19 2.79 -18.61
CA ASN A 49 -43.11 2.84 -19.59
C ASN A 49 -41.75 2.29 -19.06
N ALA A 50 -41.75 1.45 -18.02
CA ALA A 50 -40.57 0.91 -17.42
C ALA A 50 -39.69 0.18 -18.47
N PRO A 51 -38.38 0.41 -18.53
CA PRO A 51 -37.50 -0.33 -19.39
C PRO A 51 -37.32 -1.77 -18.87
N GLY A 52 -36.90 -2.70 -19.73
CA GLY A 52 -36.56 -4.06 -19.30
C GLY A 52 -35.33 -4.13 -18.40
N PHE A 53 -34.41 -3.16 -18.56
CA PHE A 53 -33.20 -3.00 -17.75
C PHE A 53 -32.96 -1.52 -17.44
N TYR A 54 -32.40 -1.27 -16.25
CA TYR A 54 -32.11 0.06 -15.77
C TYR A 54 -30.62 0.36 -15.86
N PRO A 55 -30.21 1.48 -16.49
CA PRO A 55 -28.83 1.95 -16.41
C PRO A 55 -28.54 2.49 -15.00
N ILE A 56 -27.25 2.68 -14.69
CA ILE A 56 -26.85 3.39 -13.49
C ILE A 56 -27.32 4.84 -13.55
N GLY A 57 -27.80 5.35 -12.42
CA GLY A 57 -28.41 6.66 -12.29
C GLY A 57 -29.92 6.61 -12.18
N GLU A 58 -30.59 7.72 -12.41
CA GLU A 58 -32.02 7.88 -12.24
C GLU A 58 -32.79 7.55 -13.52
N THR A 59 -33.86 6.79 -13.39
CA THR A 59 -34.85 6.52 -14.44
C THR A 59 -36.24 6.89 -13.93
N THR A 60 -36.91 7.77 -14.64
CA THR A 60 -38.29 8.15 -14.34
C THR A 60 -39.27 7.21 -15.03
N ILE A 61 -40.08 6.52 -14.28
CA ILE A 61 -41.20 5.68 -14.75
C ILE A 61 -42.48 6.48 -14.72
N THR A 62 -43.20 6.50 -15.84
CA THR A 62 -44.52 7.10 -15.92
C THR A 62 -45.57 5.98 -15.88
N TRP A 63 -46.38 6.01 -14.85
CA TRP A 63 -47.56 5.18 -14.69
C TRP A 63 -48.76 5.89 -15.32
N THR A 64 -49.58 5.16 -16.06
CA THR A 64 -50.77 5.67 -16.72
C THR A 64 -51.96 4.82 -16.31
N ALA A 65 -53.00 5.45 -15.86
CA ALA A 65 -54.30 4.85 -15.65
C ALA A 65 -55.29 5.37 -16.71
N ILE A 66 -56.04 4.47 -17.35
CA ILE A 66 -57.00 4.79 -18.40
C ILE A 66 -58.31 4.09 -18.02
N ASP A 67 -59.44 4.84 -17.98
CA ASP A 67 -60.78 4.31 -17.80
C ASP A 67 -61.38 3.73 -19.09
N LEU A 68 -62.58 3.13 -19.03
CA LEU A 68 -63.26 2.57 -20.21
C LEU A 68 -63.78 3.63 -21.17
N ALA A 69 -63.92 4.88 -20.74
CA ALA A 69 -64.34 6.02 -21.57
C ALA A 69 -63.14 6.65 -22.30
N GLY A 70 -61.90 6.29 -21.95
CA GLY A 70 -60.65 6.79 -22.53
C GLY A 70 -60.07 8.01 -21.82
N ASN A 71 -60.60 8.42 -20.65
CA ASN A 71 -59.95 9.46 -19.87
C ASN A 71 -58.72 8.88 -19.16
N SER A 72 -57.68 9.66 -19.03
CA SER A 72 -56.41 9.17 -18.48
C SER A 72 -55.78 10.11 -17.46
N ALA A 73 -55.05 9.53 -16.53
CA ALA A 73 -54.16 10.24 -15.59
C ALA A 73 -52.81 9.57 -15.51
N THR A 74 -51.82 10.34 -15.12
CA THR A 74 -50.44 9.85 -14.99
C THR A 74 -49.85 10.22 -13.63
N ALA A 75 -48.91 9.37 -13.14
CA ALA A 75 -48.10 9.64 -12.00
C ALA A 75 -46.65 9.11 -12.27
N THR A 76 -45.66 9.69 -11.65
CA THR A 76 -44.25 9.31 -11.87
C THR A 76 -43.63 8.66 -10.64
N GLN A 77 -42.78 7.68 -10.89
CA GLN A 77 -41.94 7.01 -9.88
C GLN A 77 -40.49 7.10 -10.34
N THR A 78 -39.58 7.39 -9.43
CA THR A 78 -38.14 7.38 -9.72
C THR A 78 -37.52 6.05 -9.28
N VAL A 79 -36.73 5.44 -10.18
CA VAL A 79 -35.88 4.31 -9.90
C VAL A 79 -34.43 4.79 -10.03
N THR A 80 -33.65 4.61 -8.98
CA THR A 80 -32.25 5.00 -8.95
C THR A 80 -31.38 3.76 -8.78
N ILE A 81 -30.47 3.53 -9.72
CA ILE A 81 -29.43 2.51 -9.61
C ILE A 81 -28.14 3.20 -9.18
N VAL A 82 -27.58 2.77 -8.07
CA VAL A 82 -26.34 3.33 -7.49
C VAL A 82 -25.28 2.25 -7.38
N ASP A 83 -24.04 2.65 -7.43
CA ASP A 83 -22.90 1.85 -7.05
C ASP A 83 -22.33 2.44 -5.75
N THR A 84 -22.39 1.69 -4.68
CA THR A 84 -21.87 2.06 -3.35
C THR A 84 -20.84 1.04 -2.86
N THR A 85 -20.49 0.08 -3.70
CA THR A 85 -19.53 -0.99 -3.40
C THR A 85 -18.11 -0.53 -3.72
N ALA A 86 -17.22 -0.60 -2.73
CA ALA A 86 -15.82 -0.28 -2.94
C ALA A 86 -15.11 -1.37 -3.76
N PRO A 87 -14.06 -1.01 -4.53
CA PRO A 87 -13.21 -1.98 -5.21
C PRO A 87 -12.58 -2.99 -4.25
N GLU A 88 -12.39 -4.22 -4.69
CA GLU A 88 -11.56 -5.21 -4.01
C GLU A 88 -10.09 -4.92 -4.31
N LEU A 89 -9.34 -4.42 -3.31
CA LEU A 89 -7.94 -4.04 -3.42
C LEU A 89 -7.04 -5.16 -2.92
N THR A 90 -6.11 -5.59 -3.77
CA THR A 90 -5.01 -6.51 -3.42
C THR A 90 -3.69 -5.76 -3.51
N ILE A 91 -2.93 -5.76 -2.42
CA ILE A 91 -1.63 -5.11 -2.32
C ILE A 91 -0.50 -6.13 -2.25
N PRO A 92 0.76 -5.72 -2.56
CA PRO A 92 1.94 -6.56 -2.35
C PRO A 92 2.15 -6.93 -0.88
N ASP A 93 2.86 -8.03 -0.66
CA ASP A 93 3.25 -8.46 0.68
C ASP A 93 4.19 -7.46 1.36
N GLN A 94 4.42 -7.65 2.67
CA GLN A 94 5.45 -6.93 3.43
C GLN A 94 6.81 -7.10 2.76
N VAL A 95 7.59 -6.01 2.72
CA VAL A 95 8.99 -6.02 2.26
C VAL A 95 9.91 -5.86 3.46
N VAL A 96 10.92 -6.74 3.57
CA VAL A 96 11.99 -6.63 4.56
C VAL A 96 13.31 -6.63 3.81
N ILE A 97 14.12 -5.60 4.00
CA ILE A 97 15.45 -5.47 3.40
C ILE A 97 16.50 -5.21 4.47
N SER A 98 17.72 -5.71 4.23
CA SER A 98 18.90 -5.29 5.00
C SER A 98 19.49 -4.03 4.40
N ALA A 99 19.93 -3.10 5.24
CA ALA A 99 20.47 -1.81 4.86
C ALA A 99 21.80 -1.51 5.54
N PHE A 100 22.61 -0.76 4.84
CA PHE A 100 23.89 -0.23 5.31
C PHE A 100 23.95 1.30 5.18
N SER A 101 22.80 1.93 5.02
CA SER A 101 22.62 3.38 5.01
C SER A 101 21.40 3.78 5.84
N LEU A 102 21.28 5.07 6.15
CA LEU A 102 20.15 5.58 6.96
C LEU A 102 18.82 5.59 6.19
N GLU A 103 18.90 5.57 4.85
CA GLU A 103 17.73 5.58 3.97
C GLU A 103 17.99 4.69 2.76
N GLU A 104 17.01 3.94 2.33
CA GLU A 104 17.09 3.02 1.20
C GLU A 104 15.98 3.25 0.18
N GLN A 105 16.29 3.01 -1.09
CA GLN A 105 15.28 2.96 -2.14
C GLN A 105 14.67 1.56 -2.17
N VAL A 106 13.37 1.46 -1.94
CA VAL A 106 12.65 0.18 -1.92
C VAL A 106 11.56 0.15 -2.97
N GLN A 107 11.49 -0.95 -3.72
CA GLN A 107 10.38 -1.20 -4.64
C GLN A 107 9.20 -1.77 -3.87
N VAL A 108 8.16 -0.98 -3.68
CA VAL A 108 6.94 -1.39 -2.95
C VAL A 108 6.04 -2.35 -3.75
N GLY A 109 6.37 -2.57 -5.03
CA GLY A 109 5.57 -3.42 -5.92
C GLY A 109 4.38 -2.71 -6.54
N THR A 110 3.42 -3.49 -7.07
CA THR A 110 2.21 -2.98 -7.72
C THR A 110 0.98 -3.61 -7.12
N GLY A 111 0.01 -2.80 -6.70
CA GLY A 111 -1.30 -3.26 -6.28
C GLY A 111 -2.22 -3.55 -7.48
N THR A 112 -3.26 -4.35 -7.25
CA THR A 112 -4.33 -4.60 -8.19
C THR A 112 -5.68 -4.32 -7.55
N ALA A 113 -6.66 -3.85 -8.32
CA ALA A 113 -8.01 -3.67 -7.84
C ALA A 113 -9.01 -4.22 -8.86
N PHE A 114 -10.11 -4.75 -8.33
CA PHE A 114 -11.23 -5.24 -9.13
C PHE A 114 -12.52 -4.62 -8.61
N ASP A 115 -13.37 -4.19 -9.53
CA ASP A 115 -14.71 -3.73 -9.23
C ASP A 115 -15.70 -4.24 -10.30
N LEU A 116 -16.92 -4.55 -9.88
CA LEU A 116 -17.95 -5.11 -10.78
C LEU A 116 -18.45 -4.07 -11.78
N ILE A 117 -18.50 -2.82 -11.37
CA ILE A 117 -19.12 -1.71 -12.09
C ILE A 117 -18.09 -0.81 -12.75
N ASP A 118 -16.91 -0.70 -12.15
CA ASP A 118 -15.77 0.00 -12.72
C ASP A 118 -14.68 -1.00 -13.14
N SER A 119 -14.52 -1.18 -14.44
CA SER A 119 -13.54 -2.13 -14.98
C SER A 119 -12.07 -1.71 -14.79
N VAL A 120 -11.82 -0.46 -14.38
CA VAL A 120 -10.47 0.10 -14.23
C VAL A 120 -10.41 1.02 -13.01
N PRO A 121 -10.51 0.49 -11.77
CA PRO A 121 -10.33 1.30 -10.57
C PRO A 121 -8.96 1.97 -10.55
N THR A 122 -8.90 3.18 -10.02
CA THR A 122 -7.65 3.92 -9.86
C THR A 122 -6.96 3.50 -8.57
N ILE A 123 -5.67 3.15 -8.64
CA ILE A 123 -4.86 2.76 -7.48
C ILE A 123 -3.75 3.78 -7.28
N VAL A 124 -3.56 4.20 -6.04
CA VAL A 124 -2.45 5.07 -5.61
C VAL A 124 -1.90 4.60 -4.27
N ASN A 125 -0.65 4.95 -3.98
CA ASN A 125 -0.04 4.77 -2.67
C ASN A 125 0.74 6.02 -2.28
N ASP A 126 1.11 6.12 -1.00
CA ASP A 126 1.85 7.21 -0.40
C ASP A 126 3.34 6.87 -0.12
N ALA A 127 3.88 5.86 -0.83
CA ALA A 127 5.27 5.45 -0.65
C ALA A 127 6.23 6.63 -0.88
N PRO A 128 7.16 6.89 0.05
CA PRO A 128 8.21 7.89 -0.14
C PRO A 128 9.23 7.44 -1.21
N GLU A 129 10.07 8.35 -1.67
CA GLU A 129 11.17 8.03 -2.60
C GLU A 129 12.27 7.19 -1.92
N THR A 130 12.53 7.46 -0.64
CA THR A 130 13.46 6.71 0.21
C THR A 130 12.79 6.32 1.52
N PHE A 131 13.18 5.17 2.05
CA PHE A 131 12.64 4.62 3.30
C PHE A 131 13.70 4.70 4.39
N PRO A 132 13.43 5.35 5.53
CA PRO A 132 14.35 5.39 6.66
C PRO A 132 14.47 4.01 7.31
N LEU A 133 15.52 3.84 8.12
CA LEU A 133 15.67 2.65 8.95
C LEU A 133 14.44 2.43 9.84
N GLY A 134 14.01 1.17 9.96
CA GLY A 134 12.83 0.75 10.70
C GLY A 134 11.63 0.47 9.81
N ASP A 135 10.45 0.51 10.41
CA ASP A 135 9.20 0.20 9.72
C ASP A 135 8.53 1.47 9.20
N THR A 136 8.21 1.46 7.92
CA THR A 136 7.38 2.48 7.27
C THR A 136 6.08 1.84 6.80
N ILE A 137 4.96 2.46 7.11
CA ILE A 137 3.64 2.01 6.64
C ILE A 137 3.31 2.74 5.35
N VAL A 138 3.14 2.01 4.26
CA VAL A 138 2.67 2.51 2.98
C VAL A 138 1.17 2.24 2.87
N THR A 139 0.39 3.31 2.68
CA THR A 139 -1.06 3.23 2.53
C THR A 139 -1.43 3.17 1.06
N TRP A 140 -2.14 2.12 0.69
CA TRP A 140 -2.68 1.91 -0.65
C TRP A 140 -4.16 2.26 -0.67
N ASN A 141 -4.59 3.01 -1.68
CA ASN A 141 -5.97 3.38 -1.91
C ASN A 141 -6.41 2.97 -3.31
N ALA A 142 -7.60 2.38 -3.40
CA ALA A 142 -8.26 2.13 -4.68
C ALA A 142 -9.58 2.90 -4.72
N TYR A 143 -9.85 3.55 -5.83
CA TYR A 143 -11.06 4.35 -6.08
C TYR A 143 -11.74 3.86 -7.34
N ASP A 144 -13.06 3.71 -7.28
CA ASP A 144 -13.86 3.55 -8.48
C ASP A 144 -14.30 4.93 -9.03
N LYS A 145 -14.97 4.91 -10.18
CA LYS A 145 -15.49 6.13 -10.82
C LYS A 145 -16.68 6.78 -10.10
N PHE A 146 -17.26 6.09 -9.10
CA PHE A 146 -18.38 6.60 -8.29
C PHE A 146 -17.90 7.17 -6.96
N GLY A 147 -16.62 6.99 -6.63
CA GLY A 147 -15.99 7.54 -5.43
C GLY A 147 -15.97 6.58 -4.25
N ASN A 148 -16.34 5.32 -4.45
CA ASN A 148 -16.17 4.31 -3.40
C ASN A 148 -14.69 3.97 -3.27
N THR A 149 -14.24 3.72 -2.02
CA THR A 149 -12.82 3.64 -1.70
C THR A 149 -12.51 2.39 -0.89
N ALA A 150 -11.48 1.66 -1.31
CA ALA A 150 -10.83 0.62 -0.51
C ALA A 150 -9.44 1.09 -0.07
N VAL A 151 -9.05 0.75 1.16
CA VAL A 151 -7.77 1.13 1.77
C VAL A 151 -7.10 -0.11 2.34
N SER A 152 -5.78 -0.24 2.13
CA SER A 152 -4.97 -1.29 2.72
C SER A 152 -3.57 -0.78 3.07
N GLN A 153 -2.85 -1.46 3.96
CA GLN A 153 -1.54 -1.03 4.43
C GLN A 153 -0.49 -2.11 4.21
N GLN A 154 0.66 -1.70 3.67
CA GLN A 154 1.86 -2.51 3.49
C GLN A 154 2.94 -2.02 4.44
N VAL A 155 3.65 -2.93 5.09
CA VAL A 155 4.82 -2.60 5.91
C VAL A 155 6.08 -2.78 5.08
N ILE A 156 6.92 -1.75 5.06
CA ILE A 156 8.28 -1.78 4.50
C ILE A 156 9.23 -1.66 5.69
N SER A 157 10.02 -2.72 5.95
CA SER A 157 10.95 -2.80 7.07
C SER A 157 12.38 -2.74 6.56
N VAL A 158 13.07 -1.65 6.86
CA VAL A 158 14.49 -1.43 6.53
C VAL A 158 15.32 -1.74 7.78
N GLN A 159 16.06 -2.85 7.74
CA GLN A 159 16.75 -3.41 8.90
C GLN A 159 18.27 -3.25 8.75
N PRO A 160 18.96 -2.50 9.63
CA PRO A 160 20.41 -2.43 9.61
C PRO A 160 21.01 -3.81 9.90
N CYS A 161 21.94 -4.24 9.06
CA CYS A 161 22.59 -5.54 9.18
C CYS A 161 21.64 -6.74 9.39
N GLY A 162 20.40 -6.63 8.88
CA GLY A 162 19.37 -7.68 8.96
C GLY A 162 18.67 -7.81 10.33
N GLN A 163 18.83 -6.83 11.21
CA GLN A 163 18.15 -6.80 12.52
C GLN A 163 17.28 -5.53 12.65
N PRO A 164 16.19 -5.55 13.43
CA PRO A 164 15.39 -4.36 13.69
C PRO A 164 16.22 -3.25 14.35
N VAL A 165 15.96 -1.99 14.00
CA VAL A 165 16.65 -0.83 14.60
C VAL A 165 16.60 -0.85 16.13
N SER A 166 15.51 -1.33 16.72
CA SER A 166 15.32 -1.45 18.17
C SER A 166 16.25 -2.48 18.84
N TYR A 167 16.94 -3.32 18.07
CA TYR A 167 17.95 -4.25 18.57
C TYR A 167 19.21 -3.52 19.01
N TYR A 168 19.51 -2.35 18.42
CA TYR A 168 20.76 -1.64 18.57
C TYR A 168 20.66 -0.37 19.43
N ASN A 169 21.76 -0.05 20.12
CA ASN A 169 22.03 1.30 20.57
C ASN A 169 22.65 2.11 19.41
N GLN A 170 22.07 3.26 19.06
CA GLN A 170 22.48 4.03 17.87
C GLN A 170 23.57 5.07 18.21
N ILE A 171 24.63 5.09 17.42
CA ILE A 171 25.76 6.03 17.53
C ILE A 171 26.02 6.62 16.15
N LEU A 172 26.00 7.95 16.05
CA LEU A 172 26.25 8.67 14.81
C LEU A 172 27.52 9.51 14.93
N GLY A 173 28.37 9.41 13.92
CA GLY A 173 29.52 10.29 13.71
C GLY A 173 29.15 11.56 12.94
N THR A 174 30.13 12.09 12.20
CA THR A 174 29.99 13.32 11.41
C THR A 174 30.68 13.13 10.04
N SER A 175 30.82 14.17 9.25
CA SER A 175 31.60 14.17 8.01
C SER A 175 33.09 14.51 8.22
N GLU A 176 33.58 14.54 9.44
CA GLU A 176 34.96 14.84 9.83
C GLU A 176 35.57 13.64 10.52
N ASP A 177 36.89 13.56 10.62
CA ASP A 177 37.61 12.47 11.30
C ASP A 177 37.09 12.28 12.74
N ASN A 178 36.57 11.11 13.05
CA ASN A 178 35.99 10.81 14.35
C ASN A 178 36.78 9.71 15.09
N ILE A 179 36.64 9.67 16.40
CA ILE A 179 36.99 8.51 17.22
C ILE A 179 35.74 8.07 17.93
N ILE A 180 35.14 6.98 17.45
CA ILE A 180 33.87 6.47 17.94
C ILE A 180 34.14 5.25 18.83
N ARG A 181 33.38 5.14 19.92
CA ARG A 181 33.42 3.97 20.80
C ARG A 181 31.99 3.53 21.09
N GLY A 182 31.71 2.30 20.74
CA GLY A 182 30.49 1.62 21.10
C GLY A 182 30.45 1.27 22.61
N THR A 183 29.54 0.41 22.95
CA THR A 183 29.21 0.04 24.33
C THR A 183 29.50 -1.45 24.60
N ASP A 184 28.91 -2.00 25.65
CA ASP A 184 28.90 -3.45 25.91
C ASP A 184 27.62 -4.13 25.36
N LEU A 185 26.84 -3.43 24.53
CA LEU A 185 25.60 -3.89 23.90
C LEU A 185 25.75 -3.83 22.39
N ALA A 186 24.86 -4.47 21.68
CA ALA A 186 24.77 -4.34 20.22
C ALA A 186 24.58 -2.88 19.82
N ASP A 187 25.51 -2.33 19.03
CA ASP A 187 25.52 -0.94 18.58
C ASP A 187 25.29 -0.85 17.07
N LEU A 188 24.56 0.17 16.64
CA LEU A 188 24.44 0.59 15.26
C LEU A 188 25.22 1.88 15.07
N ILE A 189 26.37 1.80 14.41
CA ILE A 189 27.29 2.91 14.23
C ILE A 189 27.32 3.34 12.77
N PHE A 190 27.02 4.62 12.50
CA PHE A 190 27.28 5.28 11.22
C PHE A 190 28.27 6.41 11.45
N ALA A 191 29.48 6.30 10.91
CA ALA A 191 30.52 7.30 11.09
C ALA A 191 30.48 8.39 10.00
N PHE A 192 29.92 8.09 8.81
CA PHE A 192 29.67 8.91 7.64
C PHE A 192 30.92 9.21 6.80
N GLY A 193 31.78 10.12 7.18
CA GLY A 193 32.95 10.48 6.37
C GLY A 193 34.04 11.12 7.19
N GLY A 194 35.25 11.25 6.59
CA GLY A 194 36.47 11.53 7.27
C GLY A 194 37.27 10.24 7.52
N ASP A 195 38.54 10.31 7.93
CA ASP A 195 39.35 9.13 8.29
C ASP A 195 39.01 8.75 9.75
N ASP A 196 38.10 7.78 9.94
CA ASP A 196 37.55 7.44 11.25
C ASP A 196 38.27 6.31 11.99
N ILE A 197 38.23 6.31 13.32
CA ILE A 197 38.66 5.21 14.17
C ILE A 197 37.46 4.75 15.00
N ILE A 198 37.01 3.51 14.75
CA ILE A 198 35.78 3.00 15.31
C ILE A 198 36.06 1.73 16.12
N TYR A 199 35.53 1.67 17.32
CA TYR A 199 35.55 0.50 18.19
C TYR A 199 34.11 0.10 18.51
N GLY A 200 33.66 -1.08 18.06
CA GLY A 200 32.31 -1.62 18.35
C GLY A 200 32.13 -1.84 19.86
N GLY A 201 32.93 -2.70 20.43
CA GLY A 201 32.89 -2.96 21.87
C GLY A 201 32.61 -4.43 22.20
N GLN A 202 31.62 -4.68 23.01
CA GLN A 202 31.02 -6.01 23.16
C GLN A 202 29.64 -5.97 22.52
N GLY A 203 29.12 -7.14 22.15
CA GLY A 203 27.81 -7.25 21.54
C GLY A 203 27.93 -7.50 20.04
N ASN A 204 26.82 -7.71 19.37
CA ASN A 204 26.81 -7.94 17.95
C ASN A 204 26.53 -6.60 17.24
N ASP A 205 27.58 -5.95 16.78
CA ASP A 205 27.55 -4.59 16.31
C ASP A 205 27.30 -4.53 14.79
N CYS A 206 26.67 -3.46 14.36
CA CYS A 206 26.51 -3.10 12.95
C CYS A 206 27.23 -1.77 12.73
N ILE A 207 28.36 -1.78 12.03
CA ILE A 207 29.22 -0.62 11.84
C ILE A 207 29.33 -0.30 10.37
N VAL A 208 29.02 0.94 10.00
CA VAL A 208 29.23 1.51 8.68
C VAL A 208 30.14 2.73 8.83
N ALA A 209 31.38 2.62 8.40
CA ALA A 209 32.38 3.68 8.54
C ALA A 209 32.08 4.80 7.54
N GLY A 210 31.99 4.51 6.25
CA GLY A 210 31.46 5.47 5.29
C GLY A 210 32.45 5.88 4.23
N GLY A 211 32.94 7.11 4.26
CA GLY A 211 33.92 7.57 3.26
C GLY A 211 35.16 8.18 3.91
N GLY A 212 36.31 7.75 3.45
CA GLY A 212 37.62 8.06 4.05
C GLY A 212 38.45 6.80 4.19
N ASN A 213 39.62 6.85 4.83
CA ASN A 213 40.39 5.64 5.10
C ASN A 213 40.24 5.27 6.57
N ASP A 214 39.32 4.34 6.81
CA ASP A 214 38.81 4.05 8.13
C ASP A 214 39.56 2.91 8.83
N LEU A 215 39.55 2.95 10.15
CA LEU A 215 40.11 1.88 11.00
C LEU A 215 38.99 1.39 11.93
N VAL A 216 38.47 0.21 11.63
CA VAL A 216 37.30 -0.37 12.31
C VAL A 216 37.70 -1.62 13.09
N PHE A 217 37.25 -1.66 14.34
CA PHE A 217 37.44 -2.78 15.26
C PHE A 217 36.08 -3.24 15.78
N GLY A 218 35.63 -4.45 15.40
CA GLY A 218 34.40 -5.07 15.95
C GLY A 218 34.61 -5.38 17.45
N ASN A 219 35.67 -6.03 17.78
CA ASN A 219 36.13 -6.55 19.07
C ASN A 219 35.42 -7.84 19.48
N ALA A 220 34.35 -7.81 20.26
CA ALA A 220 33.76 -9.04 20.82
C ALA A 220 32.29 -9.17 20.49
N GLY A 221 31.94 -10.21 19.81
CA GLY A 221 30.57 -10.50 19.34
C GLY A 221 30.59 -10.85 17.87
N SER A 222 29.45 -11.17 17.32
CA SER A 222 29.32 -11.42 15.86
C SER A 222 28.93 -10.11 15.18
N ASP A 223 29.93 -9.45 14.62
CA ASP A 223 29.84 -8.09 14.12
C ASP A 223 29.63 -8.04 12.60
N HIS A 224 29.03 -6.95 12.13
CA HIS A 224 28.93 -6.66 10.73
C HIS A 224 29.61 -5.32 10.43
N LEU A 225 30.77 -5.39 9.79
CA LEU A 225 31.65 -4.25 9.54
C LEU A 225 31.62 -3.89 8.05
N VAL A 226 31.32 -2.62 7.75
CA VAL A 226 31.36 -2.07 6.39
C VAL A 226 32.29 -0.86 6.39
N GLY A 227 33.37 -0.89 5.58
CA GLY A 227 34.26 0.21 5.37
C GLY A 227 33.59 1.33 4.56
N GLY A 228 33.44 1.13 3.26
CA GLY A 228 32.74 2.07 2.41
C GLY A 228 33.55 2.57 1.24
N GLU A 229 33.78 3.89 1.13
CA GLU A 229 34.69 4.49 0.14
C GLU A 229 36.04 4.80 0.78
N GLY A 230 37.16 4.31 0.20
CA GLY A 230 38.50 4.58 0.70
C GLY A 230 39.31 3.32 0.86
N ASN A 231 40.46 3.39 1.56
CA ASN A 231 41.27 2.22 1.83
C ASN A 231 41.18 1.90 3.32
N ASP A 232 40.36 0.94 3.63
CA ASP A 232 39.92 0.67 4.98
C ASP A 232 40.68 -0.50 5.63
N ILE A 233 40.73 -0.51 6.95
CA ILE A 233 41.21 -1.61 7.75
C ILE A 233 40.13 -2.05 8.71
N LEU A 234 39.56 -3.23 8.44
CA LEU A 234 38.50 -3.82 9.25
C LEU A 234 39.04 -5.02 10.02
N LYS A 235 38.75 -5.07 11.32
CA LYS A 235 39.13 -6.18 12.21
C LYS A 235 37.95 -6.65 13.03
N GLY A 236 37.54 -7.89 12.79
CA GLY A 236 36.48 -8.53 13.56
C GLY A 236 36.88 -8.84 14.99
N TYR A 237 37.93 -9.57 15.20
CA TYR A 237 38.51 -10.14 16.42
C TYR A 237 37.85 -11.43 16.88
N SER A 238 36.81 -11.40 17.75
CA SER A 238 36.25 -12.61 18.30
C SER A 238 34.75 -12.70 18.09
N GLY A 239 34.30 -13.79 17.52
CA GLY A 239 32.94 -14.09 17.13
C GLY A 239 32.83 -14.35 15.63
N GLU A 240 31.66 -14.70 15.14
CA GLU A 240 31.41 -14.93 13.72
C GLU A 240 31.12 -13.59 13.03
N ASP A 241 32.14 -13.01 12.41
CA ASP A 241 32.07 -11.65 11.86
C ASP A 241 31.77 -11.63 10.34
N LYS A 242 31.20 -10.52 9.88
CA LYS A 242 30.98 -10.24 8.47
C LYS A 242 31.67 -8.92 8.11
N LEU A 243 32.60 -8.97 7.16
CA LEU A 243 33.42 -7.84 6.76
C LEU A 243 33.17 -7.51 5.29
N THR A 244 32.93 -6.24 4.99
CA THR A 244 32.81 -5.69 3.64
C THR A 244 33.68 -4.44 3.55
N GLY A 245 34.76 -4.45 2.77
CA GLY A 245 35.66 -3.30 2.59
C GLY A 245 34.99 -2.20 1.80
N GLY A 246 34.55 -2.49 0.58
CA GLY A 246 33.83 -1.56 -0.26
C GLY A 246 34.60 -1.07 -1.46
N LEU A 247 34.74 0.25 -1.67
CA LEU A 247 35.48 0.83 -2.76
C LEU A 247 36.91 1.21 -2.31
N GLY A 248 37.94 0.54 -2.83
CA GLY A 248 39.31 0.88 -2.50
C GLY A 248 40.25 -0.29 -2.53
N PHE A 249 41.30 -0.23 -1.69
CA PHE A 249 42.18 -1.33 -1.37
C PHE A 249 42.14 -1.57 0.13
N ASP A 250 41.35 -2.57 0.52
CA ASP A 250 41.02 -2.77 1.90
C ASP A 250 41.78 -3.91 2.54
N VAL A 251 41.87 -3.90 3.85
CA VAL A 251 42.45 -4.98 4.66
C VAL A 251 41.38 -5.50 5.62
N LEU A 252 40.95 -6.73 5.40
CA LEU A 252 39.92 -7.42 6.17
C LEU A 252 40.56 -8.53 6.98
N ASP A 253 40.49 -8.45 8.29
CA ASP A 253 41.01 -9.43 9.24
C ASP A 253 39.82 -9.90 10.13
N GLY A 254 39.30 -11.09 9.86
CA GLY A 254 38.17 -11.66 10.63
C GLY A 254 38.57 -11.89 12.08
N GLY A 255 39.65 -12.59 12.31
CA GLY A 255 40.18 -12.85 13.65
C GLY A 255 40.02 -14.28 14.10
N ASP A 256 39.42 -14.48 15.28
CA ASP A 256 39.10 -15.79 15.82
C ASP A 256 37.67 -16.20 15.40
N ASP A 257 37.43 -17.51 15.27
CA ASP A 257 36.13 -18.11 14.88
C ASP A 257 35.90 -18.14 13.36
N PHE A 258 34.61 -18.28 12.92
CA PHE A 258 34.27 -18.41 11.50
C PHE A 258 33.79 -17.07 10.94
N ASP A 259 34.57 -16.47 10.06
CA ASP A 259 34.33 -15.13 9.56
C ASP A 259 34.09 -15.12 8.05
N LEU A 260 33.24 -14.20 7.59
CA LEU A 260 32.90 -14.04 6.20
C LEU A 260 33.39 -12.69 5.68
N SER A 261 34.04 -12.70 4.52
CA SER A 261 34.35 -11.48 3.78
C SER A 261 33.59 -11.41 2.46
N TYR A 262 33.10 -10.21 2.16
CA TYR A 262 32.37 -9.90 0.91
C TYR A 262 33.17 -8.80 0.20
N ASP A 263 34.14 -9.19 -0.66
CA ASP A 263 34.95 -8.15 -1.23
C ASP A 263 35.50 -8.39 -2.65
N SER A 264 36.06 -7.31 -3.19
CA SER A 264 36.65 -7.31 -4.53
C SER A 264 38.00 -8.01 -4.58
N VAL A 265 38.39 -8.47 -5.78
CA VAL A 265 39.65 -9.17 -6.07
C VAL A 265 40.94 -8.38 -5.73
N SER A 266 40.84 -7.15 -5.23
CA SER A 266 41.95 -6.24 -4.94
C SER A 266 42.36 -6.16 -3.48
N ASP A 267 41.54 -6.71 -2.58
CA ASP A 267 41.71 -6.53 -1.14
C ASP A 267 42.57 -7.62 -0.48
N ILE A 268 43.07 -7.31 0.70
CA ILE A 268 43.84 -8.27 1.51
C ILE A 268 42.91 -8.85 2.56
N VAL A 269 42.56 -10.11 2.37
CA VAL A 269 41.71 -10.86 3.30
C VAL A 269 42.54 -11.79 4.18
N ILE A 270 42.34 -11.73 5.50
CA ILE A 270 43.08 -12.47 6.50
C ILE A 270 42.06 -13.12 7.44
N ALA A 271 42.26 -14.40 7.76
CA ALA A 271 41.40 -15.14 8.73
C ALA A 271 39.90 -15.00 8.46
N CYS A 272 39.50 -15.04 7.19
CA CYS A 272 38.10 -15.12 6.78
C CYS A 272 37.92 -16.26 5.79
N GLU A 273 36.71 -16.82 5.75
CA GLU A 273 36.21 -17.70 4.70
C GLU A 273 35.47 -16.87 3.67
N GLU A 274 35.70 -17.16 2.38
CA GLU A 274 34.94 -16.51 1.30
C GLU A 274 33.53 -17.13 1.19
N GLU A 275 32.50 -16.30 1.22
CA GLU A 275 31.16 -16.74 0.77
C GLU A 275 31.13 -16.70 -0.78
N LEU A 276 30.89 -17.91 -1.39
CA LEU A 276 30.86 -18.11 -2.85
C LEU A 276 29.59 -17.54 -3.50
#